data_efb257a4e0303fd16b17ab525168988a
#
_entry.id   efb257a4e0303fd16b17ab525168988a
#
_cell.length_a   1.000
_cell.length_b   1.000
_cell.length_c   1.000
_cell.angle_alpha   90.00
_cell.angle_beta   90.00
_cell.angle_gamma   90.00
#
_symmetry.space_group_name_H-M   'P 1'
#
loop_
_entity.id
_entity.type
_entity.pdbx_description
1 polymer ?
#
loop_
_entity_poly.entity_id
_entity_poly.type
_entity_poly.pdbx_seq_one_letter_code
_entity_poly.pdbx_strand_id
1 'polypeptide(L)'
;MPTFVNPGACNSCAGEHQGPLCVYICPNDLMILDTDTKKGLNQEPELCSECYACVKLCPQEAISVRGYSDFVPLGASVQPKRVEGGLTWTVRFRDGRELQFTYPSRTTPVGSSDPYRDFTEDRVVDLEGQGLAGESKWLGVNELPTIRSGN
;
A
#
# COMPACT_ATOMS: atom_id res chain seq x y z
N MET A 1 8.72 6.16 -0.53
CA MET A 1 9.44 5.02 -1.18
C MET A 1 9.04 4.97 -2.64
N PRO A 2 9.91 5.33 -3.58
CA PRO A 2 9.53 5.40 -4.98
C PRO A 2 9.16 4.01 -5.52
N THR A 3 8.16 3.97 -6.35
CA THR A 3 7.85 2.79 -7.14
C THR A 3 8.85 2.65 -8.28
N PHE A 4 9.26 1.43 -8.52
CA PHE A 4 10.17 1.07 -9.60
C PHE A 4 9.49 0.06 -10.52
N VAL A 5 9.53 0.33 -11.82
CA VAL A 5 8.99 -0.59 -12.84
C VAL A 5 10.13 -1.41 -13.42
N ASN A 6 9.97 -2.73 -13.40
CA ASN A 6 10.85 -3.63 -14.12
C ASN A 6 10.39 -3.71 -15.60
N PRO A 7 11.13 -3.12 -16.54
CA PRO A 7 10.70 -3.09 -17.93
C PRO A 7 10.68 -4.48 -18.60
N GLY A 8 11.45 -5.43 -18.08
CA GLY A 8 11.46 -6.80 -18.58
C GLY A 8 10.19 -7.58 -18.23
N ALA A 9 9.58 -7.28 -17.09
CA ALA A 9 8.31 -7.89 -16.67
C ALA A 9 7.09 -7.12 -17.18
N CYS A 10 7.22 -5.82 -17.44
CA CYS A 10 6.12 -4.98 -17.90
C CYS A 10 5.71 -5.34 -19.34
N ASN A 11 4.46 -5.69 -19.55
CA ASN A 11 3.87 -5.92 -20.88
C ASN A 11 2.90 -4.80 -21.30
N SER A 12 2.89 -3.65 -20.61
CA SER A 12 1.98 -2.52 -20.82
C SER A 12 0.50 -2.86 -20.63
N CYS A 13 0.23 -3.87 -19.82
CA CYS A 13 -1.11 -4.44 -19.62
C CYS A 13 -1.74 -4.93 -20.94
N ALA A 14 -0.94 -5.50 -21.84
CA ALA A 14 -1.45 -6.09 -23.08
C ALA A 14 -2.49 -7.18 -22.77
N GLY A 15 -3.69 -7.01 -23.30
CA GLY A 15 -4.83 -7.88 -23.03
C GLY A 15 -5.82 -7.34 -21.99
N GLU A 16 -5.49 -6.29 -21.26
CA GLU A 16 -6.42 -5.61 -20.36
C GLU A 16 -7.26 -4.57 -21.13
N HIS A 17 -8.58 -4.65 -20.98
CA HIS A 17 -9.50 -3.73 -21.68
C HIS A 17 -9.29 -2.26 -21.33
N GLN A 18 -8.78 -1.98 -20.15
CA GLN A 18 -8.57 -0.63 -19.63
C GLN A 18 -7.16 -0.09 -19.88
N GLY A 19 -6.28 -0.87 -20.55
CA GLY A 19 -4.90 -0.46 -20.81
C GLY A 19 -4.02 -0.47 -19.55
N PRO A 20 -3.02 0.42 -19.46
CA PRO A 20 -2.01 0.39 -18.41
C PRO A 20 -2.60 0.84 -17.05
N LEU A 21 -3.04 -0.10 -16.25
CA LEU A 21 -3.71 0.12 -14.97
C LEU A 21 -2.92 1.04 -14.01
N CYS A 22 -1.60 0.95 -14.03
CA CYS A 22 -0.74 1.80 -13.20
C CYS A 22 -0.85 3.28 -13.53
N VAL A 23 -1.08 3.62 -14.80
CA VAL A 23 -1.26 5.01 -15.25
C VAL A 23 -2.58 5.56 -14.73
N TYR A 24 -3.66 4.82 -14.90
CA TYR A 24 -5.00 5.29 -14.52
C TYR A 24 -5.22 5.35 -13.01
N ILE A 25 -4.53 4.51 -12.24
CA ILE A 25 -4.76 4.44 -10.79
C ILE A 25 -3.88 5.39 -9.99
N CYS A 26 -2.88 6.00 -10.59
CA CYS A 26 -1.96 6.88 -9.86
C CYS A 26 -2.67 8.19 -9.48
N PRO A 27 -2.88 8.48 -8.20
CA PRO A 27 -3.59 9.69 -7.78
C PRO A 27 -2.82 10.99 -8.04
N ASN A 28 -1.50 10.88 -8.29
CA ASN A 28 -0.62 12.01 -8.55
C ASN A 28 -0.15 12.06 -10.02
N ASP A 29 -0.74 11.24 -10.90
CA ASP A 29 -0.39 11.16 -12.34
C ASP A 29 1.10 10.93 -12.63
N LEU A 30 1.82 10.27 -11.72
CA LEU A 30 3.25 10.04 -11.84
C LEU A 30 3.59 8.86 -12.75
N MET A 31 2.65 7.93 -12.91
CA MET A 31 2.85 6.77 -13.76
C MET A 31 2.45 7.08 -15.19
N ILE A 32 3.37 6.92 -16.10
CA ILE A 32 3.17 7.13 -17.53
C ILE A 32 3.60 5.90 -18.33
N LEU A 33 3.18 5.82 -19.58
CA LEU A 33 3.81 4.96 -20.58
C LEU A 33 4.92 5.72 -21.27
N ASP A 34 6.13 5.21 -21.17
CA ASP A 34 7.25 5.70 -21.97
C ASP A 34 6.93 5.56 -23.46
N THR A 35 7.12 6.63 -24.22
CA THR A 35 6.75 6.70 -25.64
C THR A 35 7.57 5.78 -26.52
N ASP A 36 8.82 5.50 -26.15
CA ASP A 36 9.74 4.72 -26.93
C ASP A 36 9.64 3.22 -26.62
N THR A 37 9.73 2.88 -25.35
CA THR A 37 9.71 1.48 -24.92
C THR A 37 8.30 0.93 -24.73
N LYS A 38 7.29 1.79 -24.66
CA LYS A 38 5.89 1.44 -24.32
C LYS A 38 5.77 0.74 -22.96
N LYS A 39 6.68 0.98 -22.05
CA LYS A 39 6.69 0.41 -20.71
C LYS A 39 6.22 1.44 -19.69
N GLY A 40 5.65 0.96 -18.58
CA GLY A 40 5.31 1.82 -17.46
C GLY A 40 6.58 2.47 -16.87
N LEU A 41 6.47 3.73 -16.52
CA LEU A 41 7.52 4.52 -15.89
C LEU A 41 6.94 5.43 -14.83
N ASN A 42 7.60 5.53 -13.68
CA ASN A 42 7.33 6.60 -12.72
C ASN A 42 8.25 7.77 -13.07
N GLN A 43 7.66 8.86 -13.60
CA GLN A 43 8.41 9.99 -14.13
C GLN A 43 9.03 10.87 -13.03
N GLU A 44 8.39 10.94 -11.86
CA GLU A 44 8.85 11.78 -10.74
C GLU A 44 8.75 10.97 -9.43
N PRO A 45 9.69 10.04 -9.19
CA PRO A 45 9.64 9.15 -8.05
C PRO A 45 9.58 9.84 -6.68
N GLU A 46 10.18 11.04 -6.58
CA GLU A 46 10.23 11.83 -5.35
C GLU A 46 8.86 12.34 -4.92
N LEU A 47 7.95 12.53 -5.87
CA LEU A 47 6.58 12.99 -5.60
C LEU A 47 5.62 11.85 -5.28
N CYS A 48 6.12 10.61 -5.23
CA CYS A 48 5.32 9.44 -4.95
C CYS A 48 4.78 9.44 -3.52
N SER A 49 3.46 9.47 -3.38
CA SER A 49 2.76 9.44 -2.08
C SER A 49 2.70 8.05 -1.43
N GLU A 50 3.34 7.05 -2.03
CA GLU A 50 3.46 5.69 -1.49
C GLU A 50 2.11 4.98 -1.25
N CYS A 51 1.10 5.29 -2.02
CA CYS A 51 -0.22 4.69 -1.85
C CYS A 51 -0.28 3.21 -2.26
N TYR A 52 0.74 2.68 -2.94
CA TYR A 52 0.86 1.29 -3.43
C TYR A 52 -0.23 0.86 -4.42
N ALA A 53 -1.07 1.76 -4.90
CA ALA A 53 -2.18 1.41 -5.79
C ALA A 53 -1.70 0.76 -7.09
N CYS A 54 -0.68 1.34 -7.74
CA CYS A 54 -0.10 0.81 -8.97
C CYS A 54 0.55 -0.56 -8.77
N VAL A 55 1.22 -0.76 -7.63
CA VAL A 55 1.88 -2.04 -7.30
C VAL A 55 0.85 -3.17 -7.11
N LYS A 56 -0.24 -2.88 -6.38
CA LYS A 56 -1.33 -3.83 -6.11
C LYS A 56 -2.11 -4.22 -7.35
N LEU A 57 -2.22 -3.33 -8.32
CA LEU A 57 -3.00 -3.56 -9.54
C LEU A 57 -2.20 -4.14 -10.69
N CYS A 58 -0.87 -4.12 -10.64
CA CYS A 58 -0.04 -4.62 -11.73
C CYS A 58 -0.24 -6.14 -11.92
N PRO A 59 -0.85 -6.59 -13.04
CA PRO A 59 -1.10 -8.01 -13.25
C PRO A 59 0.20 -8.79 -13.55
N GLN A 60 1.24 -8.10 -13.98
CA GLN A 60 2.55 -8.67 -14.29
C GLN A 60 3.53 -8.62 -13.12
N GLU A 61 3.09 -8.11 -11.96
CA GLU A 61 3.97 -7.91 -10.79
C GLU A 61 5.26 -7.13 -11.15
N ALA A 62 5.17 -6.29 -12.18
CA ALA A 62 6.32 -5.57 -12.72
C ALA A 62 6.71 -4.36 -11.88
N ILE A 63 5.89 -3.95 -10.92
CA ILE A 63 6.12 -2.76 -10.10
C ILE A 63 6.49 -3.18 -8.69
N SER A 64 7.64 -2.72 -8.25
CA SER A 64 8.13 -2.92 -6.89
C SER A 64 8.32 -1.58 -6.18
N VAL A 65 8.37 -1.63 -4.86
CA VAL A 65 8.67 -0.48 -4.02
C VAL A 65 10.06 -0.65 -3.46
N ARG A 66 10.89 0.37 -3.61
CA ARG A 66 12.23 0.41 -3.03
C ARG A 66 12.22 1.33 -1.82
N GLY A 67 12.51 0.75 -0.64
CA GLY A 67 12.49 1.49 0.60
C GLY A 67 13.63 2.46 0.75
N TYR A 68 13.32 3.63 1.30
CA TYR A 68 14.28 4.46 2.02
C TYR A 68 14.46 3.93 3.44
N SER A 69 15.44 4.44 4.15
CA SER A 69 15.93 3.91 5.42
C SER A 69 14.94 3.81 6.57
N ASP A 70 13.81 4.53 6.52
CA ASP A 70 12.90 4.67 7.67
C ASP A 70 12.00 3.45 7.86
N PHE A 71 11.57 2.83 6.77
CA PHE A 71 10.60 1.74 6.81
C PHE A 71 11.19 0.41 6.33
N VAL A 72 11.93 0.45 5.24
CA VAL A 72 12.63 -0.71 4.70
C VAL A 72 14.09 -0.30 4.47
N PRO A 73 15.05 -0.86 5.19
CA PRO A 73 16.46 -0.51 5.04
C PRO A 73 16.93 -0.62 3.59
N LEU A 74 17.85 0.25 3.20
CA LEU A 74 18.46 0.25 1.87
C LEU A 74 18.80 -1.16 1.38
N GLY A 75 18.33 -1.52 0.19
CA GLY A 75 18.52 -2.85 -0.40
C GLY A 75 17.46 -3.88 -0.02
N ALA A 76 16.49 -3.53 0.83
CA ALA A 76 15.31 -4.34 1.05
C ALA A 76 14.21 -4.01 0.00
N SER A 77 13.23 -4.89 -0.14
CA SER A 77 12.08 -4.69 -1.03
C SER A 77 10.79 -5.20 -0.41
N VAL A 78 9.68 -4.56 -0.75
CA VAL A 78 8.34 -5.00 -0.40
C VAL A 78 7.55 -5.18 -1.68
N GLN A 79 7.01 -6.36 -1.90
CA GLN A 79 6.31 -6.71 -3.13
C GLN A 79 4.98 -7.38 -2.81
N PRO A 80 3.85 -6.73 -3.14
CA PRO A 80 2.55 -7.36 -3.05
C PRO A 80 2.26 -8.19 -4.30
N LYS A 81 1.65 -9.35 -4.09
CA LYS A 81 1.17 -10.24 -5.13
C LYS A 81 -0.30 -10.54 -4.91
N ARG A 82 -1.10 -10.36 -5.95
CA ARG A 82 -2.50 -10.73 -5.91
C ARG A 82 -2.65 -12.25 -5.98
N VAL A 83 -3.41 -12.80 -5.03
CA VAL A 83 -3.76 -14.22 -4.96
C VAL A 83 -5.29 -14.35 -4.91
N GLU A 84 -5.80 -15.55 -5.09
CA GLU A 84 -7.23 -15.79 -4.96
C GLU A 84 -7.72 -15.37 -3.58
N GLY A 85 -8.68 -14.45 -3.54
CA GLY A 85 -9.27 -13.93 -2.30
C GLY A 85 -8.39 -12.99 -1.47
N GLY A 86 -7.17 -12.64 -1.93
CA GLY A 86 -6.29 -11.86 -1.07
C GLY A 86 -5.12 -11.17 -1.75
N LEU A 87 -4.25 -10.68 -0.91
CA LEU A 87 -2.99 -10.04 -1.26
C LEU A 87 -1.87 -10.64 -0.40
N THR A 88 -0.90 -11.25 -1.03
CA THR A 88 0.31 -11.73 -0.36
C THR A 88 1.39 -10.66 -0.46
N TRP A 89 1.96 -10.30 0.67
CA TRP A 89 3.08 -9.39 0.76
C TRP A 89 4.36 -10.16 1.00
N THR A 90 5.37 -9.90 0.19
CA THR A 90 6.71 -10.44 0.37
C THR A 90 7.65 -9.31 0.72
N VAL A 91 8.26 -9.39 1.88
CA VAL A 91 9.27 -8.44 2.37
C VAL A 91 10.61 -9.15 2.32
N ARG A 92 11.52 -8.65 1.50
CA ARG A 92 12.90 -9.15 1.42
C ARG A 92 13.82 -8.15 2.09
N PHE A 93 14.54 -8.62 3.08
CA PHE A 93 15.52 -7.82 3.82
C PHE A 93 16.89 -7.84 3.12
N ARG A 94 17.70 -6.84 3.42
CA ARG A 94 19.06 -6.72 2.88
C ARG A 94 19.96 -7.89 3.27
N ASP A 95 19.72 -8.51 4.40
CA ASP A 95 20.46 -9.67 4.92
C ASP A 95 20.00 -11.02 4.29
N GLY A 96 19.08 -10.98 3.35
CA GLY A 96 18.54 -12.15 2.65
C GLY A 96 17.37 -12.83 3.35
N ARG A 97 16.96 -12.37 4.53
CA ARG A 97 15.71 -12.87 5.16
C ARG A 97 14.50 -12.46 4.32
N GLU A 98 13.50 -13.33 4.30
CA GLU A 98 12.23 -13.07 3.66
C GLU A 98 11.10 -13.29 4.66
N LEU A 99 10.16 -12.34 4.71
CA LEU A 99 8.89 -12.50 5.40
C LEU A 99 7.77 -12.48 4.37
N GLN A 100 6.81 -13.38 4.53
CA GLN A 100 5.64 -13.44 3.68
C GLN A 100 4.38 -13.52 4.55
N PHE A 101 3.37 -12.72 4.21
CA PHE A 101 2.08 -12.74 4.89
C PHE A 101 0.96 -12.40 3.90
N THR A 102 -0.21 -12.97 4.12
CA THR A 102 -1.36 -12.81 3.23
C THR A 102 -2.53 -12.19 4.00
N TYR A 103 -3.13 -11.16 3.41
CA TYR A 103 -4.36 -10.57 3.90
C TYR A 103 -5.49 -10.80 2.91
N PRO A 104 -6.72 -11.08 3.37
CA PRO A 104 -7.87 -11.13 2.50
C PRO A 104 -8.14 -9.73 1.91
N SER A 105 -8.38 -9.66 0.60
CA SER A 105 -8.71 -8.42 -0.09
C SER A 105 -10.15 -7.97 0.21
N ARG A 106 -11.03 -8.94 0.44
CA ARG A 106 -12.43 -8.72 0.80
C ARG A 106 -12.98 -9.97 1.46
N THR A 107 -13.68 -9.79 2.58
CA THR A 107 -14.33 -10.88 3.32
C THR A 107 -15.83 -10.99 3.04
N THR A 108 -16.41 -9.99 2.37
CA THR A 108 -17.84 -9.94 2.05
C THR A 108 -18.04 -9.83 0.53
N PRO A 109 -19.10 -10.40 -0.04
CA PRO A 109 -19.46 -10.23 -1.44
C PRO A 109 -19.62 -8.75 -1.83
N VAL A 110 -19.34 -8.43 -3.10
CA VAL A 110 -19.53 -7.08 -3.62
C VAL A 110 -20.99 -6.66 -3.48
N GLY A 111 -21.23 -5.48 -2.92
CA GLY A 111 -22.59 -4.95 -2.69
C GLY A 111 -23.33 -5.54 -1.48
N SER A 112 -22.71 -6.49 -0.75
CA SER A 112 -23.31 -7.07 0.46
C SER A 112 -23.09 -6.25 1.74
N SER A 113 -22.16 -5.31 1.71
CA SER A 113 -21.91 -4.43 2.86
C SER A 113 -22.79 -3.20 2.77
N ASP A 114 -23.67 -3.05 3.77
CA ASP A 114 -24.37 -1.81 4.03
C ASP A 114 -23.55 -1.04 5.08
N PRO A 115 -22.97 0.12 4.72
CA PRO A 115 -22.16 0.90 5.64
C PRO A 115 -22.96 1.43 6.83
N TYR A 116 -24.30 1.42 6.75
CA TYR A 116 -25.20 1.90 7.80
C TYR A 116 -25.90 0.78 8.58
N ARG A 117 -25.66 -0.49 8.23
CA ARG A 117 -26.36 -1.64 8.80
C ARG A 117 -26.29 -1.72 10.33
N ASP A 118 -25.14 -1.35 10.87
CA ASP A 118 -24.88 -1.39 12.31
C ASP A 118 -24.84 0.02 12.93
N PHE A 119 -25.34 1.01 12.20
CA PHE A 119 -25.38 2.38 12.68
C PHE A 119 -26.61 2.53 13.59
N THR A 120 -26.38 2.41 14.88
CA THR A 120 -27.39 2.72 15.91
C THR A 120 -27.15 4.15 16.39
N GLU A 121 -28.24 4.86 16.72
CA GLU A 121 -28.14 6.23 17.26
C GLU A 121 -27.26 6.27 18.52
N ASP A 122 -27.17 5.19 19.25
CA ASP A 122 -26.31 5.05 20.43
C ASP A 122 -24.79 5.08 20.11
N ARG A 123 -24.44 4.93 18.84
CA ARG A 123 -23.06 5.03 18.36
C ARG A 123 -22.72 6.39 17.74
N VAL A 124 -23.66 7.30 17.72
CA VAL A 124 -23.38 8.68 17.35
C VAL A 124 -22.41 9.23 18.41
N VAL A 125 -21.16 9.40 18.01
CA VAL A 125 -20.16 10.04 18.86
C VAL A 125 -20.67 11.44 19.16
N ASP A 126 -20.84 11.76 20.43
CA ASP A 126 -21.17 13.10 20.85
C ASP A 126 -20.02 14.04 20.44
N LEU A 127 -20.21 14.72 19.29
CA LEU A 127 -19.20 15.61 18.70
C LEU A 127 -18.97 16.86 19.56
N GLU A 128 -19.88 17.16 20.51
CA GLU A 128 -19.76 18.25 21.48
C GLU A 128 -19.19 17.77 22.82
N GLY A 129 -19.02 16.46 22.96
CA GLY A 129 -18.50 15.85 24.19
C GLY A 129 -17.04 16.22 24.45
N GLN A 130 -16.74 16.50 25.72
CA GLN A 130 -15.37 16.81 26.16
C GLN A 130 -14.36 15.71 25.86
N GLY A 131 -14.81 14.47 25.64
CA GLY A 131 -13.97 13.34 25.28
C GLY A 131 -13.31 13.42 23.88
N LEU A 132 -13.88 14.21 22.97
CA LEU A 132 -13.30 14.44 21.63
C LEU A 132 -12.14 15.45 21.65
N ALA A 133 -12.17 16.38 22.57
CA ALA A 133 -11.12 17.41 22.71
C ALA A 133 -10.02 17.01 23.71
N GLY A 134 -10.19 15.89 24.41
CA GLY A 134 -9.21 15.34 25.34
C GLY A 134 -8.21 14.39 24.67
N GLU A 135 -7.13 14.08 25.38
CA GLU A 135 -6.22 13.01 24.96
C GLU A 135 -6.96 11.69 24.83
N SER A 136 -6.89 11.09 23.65
CA SER A 136 -7.49 9.79 23.44
C SER A 136 -6.74 8.74 24.24
N LYS A 137 -7.43 8.13 25.23
CA LYS A 137 -6.88 7.01 25.99
C LYS A 137 -6.49 5.79 25.13
N TRP A 138 -6.89 5.79 23.85
CA TRP A 138 -6.58 4.75 22.88
C TRP A 138 -5.34 5.08 22.04
N LEU A 139 -4.93 6.33 22.00
CA LEU A 139 -3.75 6.80 21.26
C LEU A 139 -2.58 7.14 22.19
N GLY A 140 -2.84 7.31 23.50
CA GLY A 140 -1.80 7.53 24.49
C GLY A 140 -1.20 6.21 24.97
N VAL A 141 0.10 6.13 25.07
CA VAL A 141 0.77 5.09 25.87
C VAL A 141 0.70 5.53 27.33
N ASN A 142 0.15 4.69 28.20
CA ASN A 142 0.03 4.98 29.63
C ASN A 142 1.40 5.12 30.32
N GLU A 143 2.45 4.55 29.73
CA GLU A 143 3.84 4.67 30.20
C GLU A 143 4.77 4.74 28.97
N LEU A 144 5.70 5.68 29.00
CA LEU A 144 6.75 5.75 28.00
C LEU A 144 7.63 4.49 28.08
N PRO A 145 7.97 3.85 26.96
CA PRO A 145 8.86 2.69 26.97
C PRO A 145 10.21 3.11 27.57
N THR A 146 10.62 2.45 28.62
CA THR A 146 11.96 2.63 29.20
C THR A 146 13.00 2.11 28.23
N ILE A 147 13.86 2.99 27.76
CA ILE A 147 15.06 2.61 27.00
C ILE A 147 15.95 1.82 27.97
N ARG A 148 16.02 0.50 27.78
CA ARG A 148 17.05 -0.29 28.46
C ARG A 148 18.38 0.11 27.87
N SER A 149 19.17 0.85 28.64
CA SER A 149 20.60 1.04 28.35
C SER A 149 21.23 -0.34 28.33
N GLY A 150 21.56 -0.84 27.14
CA GLY A 150 22.33 -2.09 27.03
C GLY A 150 23.70 -1.91 27.66
N ASN A 151 24.06 -2.80 28.51
CA ASN A 151 25.45 -3.04 28.93
C ASN A 151 26.24 -3.60 27.76
#